data_37817853093ee7d86ea910614aca3b8d
#
_entry.id   37817853093ee7d86ea910614aca3b8d
#
_cell.length_a   1.000
_cell.length_b   1.000
_cell.length_c   1.000
_cell.angle_alpha   90.00
_cell.angle_beta   90.00
_cell.angle_gamma   90.00
#
_symmetry.space_group_name_H-M   'P 1'
#
loop_
_entity.id
_entity.type
_entity.pdbx_description
1 polymer ?
#
loop_
_entity_poly.entity_id
_entity_poly.type
_entity_poly.pdbx_seq_one_letter_code
_entity_poly.pdbx_strand_id
1 'polypeptide(L)'
;MRNIIQHKQLFFWGVFLLLSLVLSFVHYRVDLTSEKRYSLSEPSKKLMKKLDFPLKVKIYLDGSLNSGFLRLKKSTVEMLEELKVYSSKPIAIEFEDPSSVVKPEEREKHYAELESRGLTPTNVYERDNDGKIIRKTIFPWLEMEYKGRKVLVNLLKNIPGNSGDENLNISIIELEYEITDAVRRLVNTSVDKIAFLEGHDELSEAATYDISKSLSRYFQIDRGRIGNDAPILHPYKVVIVAKPQLPFSEKEKLIIDQYIMNGGKVLWLIDGVRLAEENFSVTGTSPAIPLDLNLSDLLFRYGIRIKPVILQDVQCAQMPVNVAKPGKAPHFEPVPWFFAPLLLTSYAHPVTRNLATVRSEFCSAIDLVGENQQVSAVLLLATSDNTHVIGTPTTVDLRDMPSANDKNYFNTGYVPVGVLLEGNFESVFTNRMLPDSVVNISSIRPVSVNTKQIFVADGDIIKNEISIVQGDSIYLPLGFDRLTGLQYGNRDFIENAVLYLADDEGWMQLKNKTLKLRLLNRQVVYDQKLKWQLVNVLLPLVILAIFGFVFQLIRKRKFTRS
;
A
#
# COMPACT_ATOMS: atom_id res chain seq x y z
N MET A 1 56.31 45.83 -4.97
CA MET A 1 54.93 45.40 -5.29
C MET A 1 54.81 43.92 -5.69
N ARG A 2 55.74 43.34 -6.45
CA ARG A 2 55.64 41.93 -6.91
C ARG A 2 55.64 40.88 -5.77
N ASN A 3 56.42 41.06 -4.73
CA ASN A 3 56.50 40.14 -3.57
C ASN A 3 55.24 40.18 -2.69
N ILE A 4 54.57 41.30 -2.57
CA ILE A 4 53.34 41.44 -1.77
C ILE A 4 52.18 40.68 -2.43
N ILE A 5 52.15 40.64 -3.77
CA ILE A 5 51.13 39.95 -4.55
C ILE A 5 51.32 38.44 -4.45
N GLN A 6 52.57 37.97 -4.49
CA GLN A 6 52.92 36.54 -4.32
C GLN A 6 52.55 36.01 -2.91
N HIS A 7 52.82 36.74 -1.87
CA HIS A 7 52.45 36.37 -0.49
C HIS A 7 50.91 36.32 -0.32
N LYS A 8 50.16 37.23 -0.92
CA LYS A 8 48.68 37.19 -0.90
C LYS A 8 48.11 35.99 -1.67
N GLN A 9 48.74 35.63 -2.80
CA GLN A 9 48.33 34.44 -3.55
C GLN A 9 48.63 33.15 -2.81
N LEU A 10 49.81 33.03 -2.19
CA LEU A 10 50.20 31.88 -1.39
C LEU A 10 49.28 31.71 -0.16
N PHE A 11 48.91 32.82 0.49
CA PHE A 11 47.94 32.82 1.59
C PHE A 11 46.56 32.35 1.13
N PHE A 12 46.11 32.82 -0.03
CA PHE A 12 44.79 32.43 -0.58
C PHE A 12 44.74 30.94 -0.94
N TRP A 13 45.82 30.39 -1.52
CA TRP A 13 45.95 28.96 -1.81
C TRP A 13 46.06 28.12 -0.54
N GLY A 14 46.75 28.61 0.50
CA GLY A 14 46.80 27.96 1.81
C GLY A 14 45.44 27.87 2.51
N VAL A 15 44.65 28.97 2.48
CA VAL A 15 43.30 29.00 3.02
C VAL A 15 42.36 28.09 2.22
N PHE A 16 42.48 28.10 0.88
CA PHE A 16 41.69 27.22 0.01
C PHE A 16 42.00 25.74 0.26
N LEU A 17 43.26 25.36 0.44
CA LEU A 17 43.68 24.00 0.76
C LEU A 17 43.18 23.57 2.13
N LEU A 18 43.27 24.45 3.13
CA LEU A 18 42.77 24.19 4.49
C LEU A 18 41.24 24.04 4.48
N LEU A 19 40.53 24.88 3.74
CA LEU A 19 39.08 24.81 3.59
C LEU A 19 38.64 23.53 2.87
N SER A 20 39.37 23.12 1.84
CA SER A 20 39.10 21.86 1.12
C SER A 20 39.39 20.64 2.00
N LEU A 21 40.42 20.71 2.84
CA LEU A 21 40.74 19.67 3.81
C LEU A 21 39.65 19.55 4.90
N VAL A 22 39.19 20.66 5.46
CA VAL A 22 38.08 20.71 6.43
C VAL A 22 36.78 20.20 5.79
N LEU A 23 36.47 20.63 4.55
CA LEU A 23 35.29 20.17 3.82
C LEU A 23 35.35 18.69 3.46
N SER A 24 36.54 18.07 3.34
CA SER A 24 36.67 16.62 3.11
C SER A 24 36.31 15.78 4.35
N PHE A 25 36.39 16.35 5.56
CA PHE A 25 35.98 15.69 6.79
C PHE A 25 34.52 15.97 7.19
N VAL A 26 33.93 17.04 6.65
CA VAL A 26 32.54 17.42 6.93
C VAL A 26 31.65 16.87 5.81
N HIS A 27 31.15 15.66 5.99
CA HIS A 27 30.16 15.08 5.07
C HIS A 27 28.77 15.69 5.34
N TYR A 28 28.60 16.96 5.01
CA TYR A 28 27.30 17.62 5.09
C TYR A 28 26.58 17.44 3.75
N ARG A 29 25.62 16.52 3.72
CA ARG A 29 24.77 16.27 2.54
C ARG A 29 23.58 17.21 2.58
N VAL A 30 23.50 18.13 1.61
CA VAL A 30 22.31 18.97 1.41
C VAL A 30 21.53 18.41 0.25
N ASP A 31 20.33 17.93 0.52
CA ASP A 31 19.38 17.54 -0.52
C ASP A 31 18.78 18.80 -1.15
N LEU A 32 19.28 19.15 -2.34
CA LEU A 32 18.84 20.32 -3.13
C LEU A 32 17.55 20.03 -3.93
N THR A 33 17.01 18.81 -3.84
CA THR A 33 15.78 18.48 -4.53
C THR A 33 14.58 19.06 -3.78
N SER A 34 13.62 19.67 -4.52
CA SER A 34 12.40 20.23 -3.93
C SER A 34 11.57 19.18 -3.17
N GLU A 35 11.78 17.90 -3.48
CA GLU A 35 11.01 16.77 -2.95
C GLU A 35 11.81 15.96 -1.91
N LYS A 36 13.00 16.43 -1.51
CA LYS A 36 13.91 15.75 -0.57
C LYS A 36 14.12 14.25 -0.91
N ARG A 37 14.41 13.97 -2.18
CA ARG A 37 14.55 12.60 -2.72
C ARG A 37 15.62 11.78 -2.04
N TYR A 38 16.71 12.43 -1.66
CA TYR A 38 17.92 11.82 -1.11
C TYR A 38 18.06 12.03 0.40
N SER A 39 17.00 12.50 1.06
CA SER A 39 16.99 12.61 2.52
C SER A 39 16.07 11.55 3.13
N LEU A 40 16.61 10.79 4.08
CA LEU A 40 15.83 9.83 4.86
C LEU A 40 14.84 10.55 5.77
N SER A 41 13.71 9.91 5.97
CA SER A 41 12.71 10.33 6.94
C SER A 41 13.22 10.20 8.38
N GLU A 42 12.65 10.96 9.30
CA GLU A 42 13.04 10.90 10.71
C GLU A 42 12.77 9.52 11.37
N PRO A 43 11.63 8.83 11.07
CA PRO A 43 11.44 7.46 11.55
C PRO A 43 12.54 6.51 11.08
N SER A 44 12.95 6.57 9.80
CA SER A 44 14.03 5.74 9.27
C SER A 44 15.36 5.99 9.97
N LYS A 45 15.73 7.26 10.18
CA LYS A 45 16.94 7.64 10.91
C LYS A 45 16.92 7.15 12.35
N LYS A 46 15.80 7.30 13.06
CA LYS A 46 15.64 6.81 14.44
C LYS A 46 15.79 5.30 14.52
N LEU A 47 15.20 4.58 13.56
CA LEU A 47 15.30 3.13 13.49
C LEU A 47 16.75 2.66 13.30
N MET A 48 17.48 3.27 12.36
CA MET A 48 18.87 2.91 12.09
C MET A 48 19.79 3.17 13.29
N LYS A 49 19.51 4.18 14.10
CA LYS A 49 20.21 4.44 15.36
C LYS A 49 19.94 3.39 16.45
N LYS A 50 18.80 2.69 16.41
CA LYS A 50 18.45 1.62 17.35
C LYS A 50 19.21 0.30 17.08
N LEU A 51 19.92 0.17 15.95
CA LEU A 51 20.70 -1.03 15.64
C LEU A 51 21.85 -1.20 16.66
N ASP A 52 21.85 -2.31 17.36
CA ASP A 52 22.86 -2.71 18.35
C ASP A 52 23.79 -3.82 17.83
N PHE A 53 23.49 -4.41 16.66
CA PHE A 53 24.24 -5.47 16.00
C PHE A 53 24.42 -5.19 14.50
N PRO A 54 25.46 -5.73 13.82
CA PRO A 54 25.63 -5.58 12.37
C PRO A 54 24.45 -6.13 11.58
N LEU A 55 24.05 -5.41 10.53
CA LEU A 55 23.04 -5.83 9.58
C LEU A 55 23.72 -6.35 8.32
N LYS A 56 23.36 -7.56 7.88
CA LYS A 56 23.80 -8.12 6.59
C LYS A 56 22.67 -7.98 5.59
N VAL A 57 23.00 -7.54 4.40
CA VAL A 57 22.05 -7.36 3.27
C VAL A 57 22.62 -8.07 2.06
N LYS A 58 21.89 -9.04 1.53
CA LYS A 58 22.23 -9.74 0.29
C LYS A 58 21.24 -9.33 -0.79
N ILE A 59 21.74 -8.84 -1.92
CA ILE A 59 20.95 -8.36 -3.05
C ILE A 59 21.03 -9.39 -4.18
N TYR A 60 19.87 -9.96 -4.57
CA TYR A 60 19.74 -10.91 -5.68
C TYR A 60 19.48 -10.22 -7.02
N LEU A 61 19.17 -8.93 -6.99
CA LEU A 61 19.00 -8.11 -8.19
C LEU A 61 20.37 -7.76 -8.78
N ASP A 62 20.97 -8.73 -9.45
CA ASP A 62 22.29 -8.62 -10.09
C ASP A 62 22.35 -9.34 -11.44
N GLY A 63 23.48 -9.22 -12.15
CA GLY A 63 23.73 -9.85 -13.45
C GLY A 63 23.36 -8.96 -14.64
N SER A 64 22.95 -9.59 -15.75
CA SER A 64 22.61 -8.90 -17.01
C SER A 64 21.21 -8.26 -16.95
N LEU A 65 21.12 -7.09 -16.34
CA LEU A 65 19.89 -6.32 -16.15
C LEU A 65 19.63 -5.36 -17.30
N ASN A 66 18.36 -5.11 -17.63
CA ASN A 66 17.97 -4.01 -18.52
C ASN A 66 18.05 -2.65 -17.81
N SER A 67 17.88 -1.57 -18.57
CA SER A 67 18.01 -0.20 -18.05
C SER A 67 17.07 0.10 -16.86
N GLY A 68 15.86 -0.47 -16.84
CA GLY A 68 14.89 -0.28 -15.77
C GLY A 68 15.32 -0.97 -14.47
N PHE A 69 15.68 -2.25 -14.55
CA PHE A 69 16.17 -3.01 -13.39
C PHE A 69 17.56 -2.55 -12.92
N LEU A 70 18.42 -2.08 -13.85
CA LEU A 70 19.69 -1.48 -13.45
C LEU A 70 19.48 -0.20 -12.62
N ARG A 71 18.48 0.62 -13.00
CA ARG A 71 18.09 1.80 -12.23
C ARG A 71 17.54 1.41 -10.85
N LEU A 72 16.69 0.36 -10.76
CA LEU A 72 16.18 -0.15 -9.49
C LEU A 72 17.33 -0.64 -8.60
N LYS A 73 18.26 -1.46 -9.13
CA LYS A 73 19.47 -1.90 -8.41
C LYS A 73 20.28 -0.72 -7.88
N LYS A 74 20.57 0.27 -8.74
CA LYS A 74 21.33 1.45 -8.35
C LYS A 74 20.65 2.22 -7.22
N SER A 75 19.33 2.47 -7.34
CA SER A 75 18.55 3.16 -6.32
C SER A 75 18.51 2.37 -5.00
N THR A 76 18.44 1.04 -5.06
CA THR A 76 18.50 0.18 -3.87
C THR A 76 19.84 0.32 -3.14
N VAL A 77 20.95 0.28 -3.89
CA VAL A 77 22.30 0.46 -3.31
C VAL A 77 22.46 1.85 -2.72
N GLU A 78 22.03 2.90 -3.43
CA GLU A 78 22.07 4.29 -2.94
C GLU A 78 21.26 4.45 -1.64
N MET A 79 20.08 3.82 -1.55
CA MET A 79 19.26 3.82 -0.35
C MET A 79 19.95 3.12 0.82
N LEU A 80 20.57 1.96 0.59
CA LEU A 80 21.30 1.21 1.62
C LEU A 80 22.54 1.98 2.11
N GLU A 81 23.28 2.64 1.22
CA GLU A 81 24.43 3.49 1.61
C GLU A 81 23.96 4.73 2.39
N GLU A 82 22.79 5.29 2.07
CA GLU A 82 22.22 6.38 2.85
C GLU A 82 21.82 5.92 4.26
N LEU A 83 21.17 4.75 4.38
CA LEU A 83 20.83 4.14 5.67
C LEU A 83 22.06 3.85 6.52
N LYS A 84 23.16 3.44 5.89
CA LYS A 84 24.44 3.15 6.53
C LYS A 84 25.04 4.38 7.24
N VAL A 85 24.84 5.59 6.68
CA VAL A 85 25.31 6.84 7.29
C VAL A 85 24.68 7.07 8.67
N TYR A 86 23.40 6.68 8.85
CA TYR A 86 22.67 6.87 10.11
C TYR A 86 22.70 5.66 11.03
N SER A 87 23.27 4.56 10.57
CA SER A 87 23.35 3.32 11.35
C SER A 87 24.39 3.39 12.45
N SER A 88 24.03 2.96 13.67
CA SER A 88 24.97 2.83 14.78
C SER A 88 25.92 1.64 14.63
N LYS A 89 25.65 0.70 13.72
CA LYS A 89 26.43 -0.51 13.48
C LYS A 89 26.68 -0.71 11.98
N PRO A 90 27.71 -1.44 11.59
CA PRO A 90 28.02 -1.70 10.19
C PRO A 90 26.87 -2.38 9.43
N ILE A 91 26.64 -1.96 8.20
CA ILE A 91 25.77 -2.65 7.24
C ILE A 91 26.68 -3.27 6.18
N ALA A 92 26.71 -4.59 6.10
CA ALA A 92 27.43 -5.34 5.09
C ALA A 92 26.48 -5.61 3.90
N ILE A 93 26.88 -5.20 2.69
CA ILE A 93 26.11 -5.38 1.46
C ILE A 93 26.85 -6.39 0.59
N GLU A 94 26.18 -7.48 0.25
CA GLU A 94 26.66 -8.55 -0.64
C GLU A 94 25.76 -8.64 -1.86
N PHE A 95 26.33 -9.03 -3.00
CA PHE A 95 25.59 -9.24 -4.24
C PHE A 95 25.67 -10.71 -4.63
N GLU A 96 24.55 -11.24 -5.08
CA GLU A 96 24.47 -12.57 -5.67
C GLU A 96 23.75 -12.45 -7.01
N ASP A 97 24.44 -12.85 -8.10
CA ASP A 97 23.81 -13.00 -9.40
C ASP A 97 23.27 -14.42 -9.56
N PRO A 98 21.95 -14.63 -9.48
CA PRO A 98 21.37 -15.96 -9.65
C PRO A 98 21.64 -16.56 -11.04
N SER A 99 21.90 -15.73 -12.04
CA SER A 99 22.16 -16.16 -13.42
C SER A 99 23.60 -16.58 -13.68
N SER A 100 24.50 -16.38 -12.71
CA SER A 100 25.96 -16.65 -12.85
C SER A 100 26.30 -18.13 -13.02
N VAL A 101 25.37 -19.03 -12.69
CA VAL A 101 25.55 -20.48 -12.88
C VAL A 101 25.56 -20.82 -14.37
N VAL A 102 26.72 -21.29 -14.86
CA VAL A 102 26.98 -21.46 -16.30
C VAL A 102 26.14 -22.59 -16.92
N LYS A 103 26.00 -23.72 -16.20
CA LYS A 103 25.25 -24.87 -16.72
C LYS A 103 23.73 -24.65 -16.57
N PRO A 104 22.95 -24.74 -17.66
CA PRO A 104 21.51 -24.50 -17.62
C PRO A 104 20.76 -25.35 -16.58
N GLU A 105 21.06 -26.63 -16.47
CA GLU A 105 20.40 -27.54 -15.53
C GLU A 105 20.68 -27.18 -14.05
N GLU A 106 21.91 -26.79 -13.72
CA GLU A 106 22.29 -26.35 -12.36
C GLU A 106 21.65 -24.98 -12.05
N ARG A 107 21.53 -24.11 -13.05
CA ARG A 107 20.87 -22.81 -12.92
C ARG A 107 19.38 -22.95 -12.65
N GLU A 108 18.68 -23.84 -13.35
CA GLU A 108 17.25 -24.11 -13.07
C GLU A 108 17.04 -24.69 -11.68
N LYS A 109 17.93 -25.56 -11.21
CA LYS A 109 17.90 -26.06 -9.83
C LYS A 109 18.11 -24.94 -8.81
N HIS A 110 19.05 -24.03 -9.08
CA HIS A 110 19.30 -22.87 -8.22
C HIS A 110 18.10 -21.92 -8.19
N TYR A 111 17.44 -21.70 -9.34
CA TYR A 111 16.20 -20.91 -9.39
C TYR A 111 15.08 -21.57 -8.57
N ALA A 112 14.89 -22.88 -8.72
CA ALA A 112 13.90 -23.61 -7.93
C ALA A 112 14.20 -23.58 -6.42
N GLU A 113 15.48 -23.59 -6.01
CA GLU A 113 15.89 -23.41 -4.62
C GLU A 113 15.52 -22.01 -4.12
N LEU A 114 15.81 -20.94 -4.87
CA LEU A 114 15.43 -19.58 -4.51
C LEU A 114 13.90 -19.43 -4.40
N GLU A 115 13.15 -20.01 -5.35
CA GLU A 115 11.68 -20.00 -5.31
C GLU A 115 11.15 -20.74 -4.08
N SER A 116 11.72 -21.89 -3.72
CA SER A 116 11.33 -22.63 -2.51
C SER A 116 11.55 -21.83 -1.21
N ARG A 117 12.51 -20.89 -1.22
CA ARG A 117 12.76 -19.96 -0.13
C ARG A 117 11.83 -18.74 -0.16
N GLY A 118 10.97 -18.60 -1.17
CA GLY A 118 10.01 -17.51 -1.34
C GLY A 118 10.47 -16.35 -2.23
N LEU A 119 11.63 -16.47 -2.91
CA LEU A 119 12.09 -15.47 -3.86
C LEU A 119 11.49 -15.77 -5.24
N THR A 120 10.38 -15.12 -5.58
CA THR A 120 9.73 -15.33 -6.88
C THR A 120 10.44 -14.56 -7.99
N PRO A 121 10.76 -15.21 -9.14
CA PRO A 121 11.41 -14.56 -10.27
C PRO A 121 10.44 -13.68 -11.07
N THR A 122 10.99 -12.71 -11.78
CA THR A 122 10.30 -11.92 -12.79
C THR A 122 10.91 -12.20 -14.14
N ASN A 123 10.07 -12.62 -15.11
CA ASN A 123 10.50 -12.86 -16.48
C ASN A 123 10.37 -11.59 -17.31
N VAL A 124 11.46 -11.19 -17.94
CA VAL A 124 11.53 -10.03 -18.82
C VAL A 124 11.86 -10.49 -20.23
N TYR A 125 11.11 -9.98 -21.20
CA TYR A 125 11.31 -10.27 -22.61
C TYR A 125 12.00 -9.08 -23.28
N GLU A 126 13.17 -9.30 -23.85
CA GLU A 126 13.95 -8.29 -24.56
C GLU A 126 14.26 -8.77 -25.97
N ARG A 127 14.50 -7.80 -26.88
CA ARG A 127 15.05 -8.12 -28.20
C ARG A 127 16.57 -8.03 -28.15
N ASP A 128 17.22 -9.09 -28.58
CA ASP A 128 18.67 -9.11 -28.82
C ASP A 128 19.05 -8.23 -30.01
N ASN A 129 20.35 -8.00 -30.18
CA ASN A 129 20.92 -7.25 -31.32
C ASN A 129 20.48 -7.81 -32.66
N ASP A 130 20.20 -9.13 -32.75
CA ASP A 130 19.71 -9.84 -33.93
C ASP A 130 18.17 -9.79 -34.07
N GLY A 131 17.45 -9.06 -33.18
CA GLY A 131 15.99 -8.93 -33.20
C GLY A 131 15.22 -10.11 -32.61
N LYS A 132 15.90 -11.14 -32.09
CA LYS A 132 15.27 -12.29 -31.41
C LYS A 132 14.78 -11.88 -30.02
N ILE A 133 13.62 -12.41 -29.63
CA ILE A 133 13.10 -12.23 -28.26
C ILE A 133 13.85 -13.20 -27.34
N ILE A 134 14.55 -12.63 -26.35
CA ILE A 134 15.22 -13.38 -25.28
C ILE A 134 14.43 -13.19 -24.00
N ARG A 135 14.16 -14.30 -23.31
CA ARG A 135 13.61 -14.30 -21.95
C ARG A 135 14.76 -14.24 -20.95
N LYS A 136 14.73 -13.24 -20.07
CA LYS A 136 15.62 -13.13 -18.91
C LYS A 136 14.84 -13.34 -17.63
N THR A 137 15.35 -14.18 -16.75
CA THR A 137 14.80 -14.40 -15.41
C THR A 137 15.56 -13.56 -14.41
N ILE A 138 14.87 -12.66 -13.71
CA ILE A 138 15.44 -11.70 -12.76
C ILE A 138 14.83 -11.94 -11.40
N PHE A 139 15.63 -11.88 -10.33
CA PHE A 139 15.19 -11.97 -8.95
C PHE A 139 15.27 -10.58 -8.29
N PRO A 140 14.19 -9.79 -8.30
CA PRO A 140 14.17 -8.44 -7.74
C PRO A 140 14.01 -8.46 -6.21
N TRP A 141 14.91 -9.15 -5.52
CA TRP A 141 14.82 -9.40 -4.08
C TRP A 141 16.08 -8.99 -3.35
N LEU A 142 15.91 -8.67 -2.07
CA LEU A 142 17.00 -8.63 -1.09
C LEU A 142 16.65 -9.47 0.14
N GLU A 143 17.66 -10.06 0.76
CA GLU A 143 17.59 -10.77 2.05
C GLU A 143 18.33 -9.93 3.09
N MET A 144 17.67 -9.66 4.21
CA MET A 144 18.26 -8.98 5.34
C MET A 144 18.42 -9.96 6.50
N GLU A 145 19.60 -9.95 7.15
CA GLU A 145 19.89 -10.79 8.31
C GLU A 145 20.35 -9.93 9.49
N TYR A 146 19.69 -10.09 10.62
CA TYR A 146 20.02 -9.41 11.87
C TYR A 146 19.83 -10.35 13.06
N LYS A 147 20.87 -10.54 13.87
CA LYS A 147 20.86 -11.45 15.03
C LYS A 147 20.33 -12.86 14.69
N GLY A 148 20.70 -13.39 13.52
CA GLY A 148 20.29 -14.73 13.04
C GLY A 148 18.86 -14.80 12.47
N ARG A 149 18.06 -13.73 12.56
CA ARG A 149 16.75 -13.65 11.91
C ARG A 149 16.91 -13.12 10.49
N LYS A 150 16.11 -13.66 9.56
CA LYS A 150 16.14 -13.30 8.15
C LYS A 150 14.78 -12.81 7.69
N VAL A 151 14.80 -11.79 6.84
CA VAL A 151 13.60 -11.25 6.16
C VAL A 151 13.91 -11.05 4.69
N LEU A 152 12.98 -11.48 3.85
CA LEU A 152 13.01 -11.24 2.40
C LEU A 152 12.20 -10.00 2.06
N VAL A 153 12.72 -9.19 1.13
CA VAL A 153 12.07 -7.98 0.64
C VAL A 153 11.99 -8.05 -0.88
N ASN A 154 10.76 -7.96 -1.40
CA ASN A 154 10.55 -7.81 -2.83
C ASN A 154 10.75 -6.34 -3.21
N LEU A 155 11.72 -6.09 -4.09
CA LEU A 155 12.04 -4.74 -4.57
C LEU A 155 11.12 -4.28 -5.71
N LEU A 156 10.42 -5.21 -6.37
CA LEU A 156 9.54 -4.90 -7.49
C LEU A 156 8.08 -4.89 -7.06
N LYS A 157 7.42 -3.78 -7.24
CA LYS A 157 5.96 -3.67 -7.20
C LYS A 157 5.39 -4.05 -8.57
N ASN A 158 4.35 -4.84 -8.57
CA ASN A 158 3.66 -5.24 -9.79
C ASN A 158 2.17 -4.93 -9.63
N ILE A 159 1.80 -3.68 -9.93
CA ILE A 159 0.41 -3.19 -9.85
C ILE A 159 -0.24 -3.45 -11.20
N PRO A 160 -1.32 -4.25 -11.25
CA PRO A 160 -2.08 -4.50 -12.47
C PRO A 160 -2.59 -3.19 -13.10
N GLY A 161 -2.51 -3.10 -14.42
CA GLY A 161 -2.89 -1.91 -15.17
C GLY A 161 -1.78 -0.89 -15.37
N ASN A 162 -0.71 -0.92 -14.58
CA ASN A 162 0.45 -0.07 -14.79
C ASN A 162 1.42 -0.68 -15.81
N SER A 163 2.11 0.18 -16.54
CA SER A 163 3.23 -0.25 -17.39
C SER A 163 4.42 -0.73 -16.55
N GLY A 164 5.31 -1.51 -17.15
CA GLY A 164 6.53 -1.96 -16.48
C GLY A 164 7.41 -0.80 -15.97
N ASP A 165 7.48 0.31 -16.73
CA ASP A 165 8.21 1.51 -16.32
C ASP A 165 7.56 2.21 -15.11
N GLU A 166 6.23 2.24 -15.04
CA GLU A 166 5.48 2.79 -13.90
C GLU A 166 5.69 1.94 -12.66
N ASN A 167 5.58 0.63 -12.78
CA ASN A 167 5.83 -0.30 -11.68
C ASN A 167 7.27 -0.18 -11.14
N LEU A 168 8.28 -0.07 -12.01
CA LEU A 168 9.66 0.19 -11.61
C LEU A 168 9.82 1.54 -10.90
N ASN A 169 9.12 2.57 -11.35
CA ASN A 169 9.16 3.89 -10.72
C ASN A 169 8.54 3.86 -9.32
N ILE A 170 7.38 3.22 -9.16
CA ILE A 170 6.74 3.03 -7.85
C ILE A 170 7.66 2.23 -6.93
N SER A 171 8.29 1.17 -7.45
CA SER A 171 9.27 0.37 -6.71
C SER A 171 10.40 1.22 -6.13
N ILE A 172 10.97 2.12 -6.95
CA ILE A 172 12.04 3.03 -6.49
C ILE A 172 11.54 4.02 -5.43
N ILE A 173 10.31 4.51 -5.57
CA ILE A 173 9.71 5.44 -4.61
C ILE A 173 9.52 4.78 -3.24
N GLU A 174 9.13 3.52 -3.23
CA GLU A 174 8.81 2.77 -2.01
C GLU A 174 10.02 2.09 -1.35
N LEU A 175 11.22 2.17 -1.94
CA LEU A 175 12.42 1.51 -1.39
C LEU A 175 12.70 1.88 0.07
N GLU A 176 12.56 3.14 0.45
CA GLU A 176 12.78 3.56 1.84
C GLU A 176 11.83 2.83 2.78
N TYR A 177 10.54 2.78 2.43
CA TYR A 177 9.53 2.09 3.22
C TYR A 177 9.83 0.58 3.32
N GLU A 178 10.03 -0.09 2.18
CA GLU A 178 10.21 -1.54 2.12
C GLU A 178 11.46 -2.01 2.88
N ILE A 179 12.58 -1.31 2.68
CA ILE A 179 13.86 -1.66 3.35
C ILE A 179 13.76 -1.39 4.84
N THR A 180 13.24 -0.23 5.24
CA THR A 180 13.17 0.12 6.65
C THR A 180 12.07 -0.64 7.39
N ASP A 181 10.98 -1.05 6.74
CA ASP A 181 10.01 -1.97 7.31
C ASP A 181 10.63 -3.34 7.61
N ALA A 182 11.46 -3.86 6.71
CA ALA A 182 12.20 -5.10 6.96
C ALA A 182 13.15 -4.97 8.17
N VAL A 183 13.86 -3.85 8.27
CA VAL A 183 14.70 -3.58 9.46
C VAL A 183 13.85 -3.50 10.73
N ARG A 184 12.68 -2.83 10.68
CA ARG A 184 11.75 -2.74 11.82
C ARG A 184 11.31 -4.11 12.30
N ARG A 185 10.93 -5.01 11.39
CA ARG A 185 10.56 -6.40 11.70
C ARG A 185 11.71 -7.19 12.30
N LEU A 186 12.95 -6.92 11.90
CA LEU A 186 14.14 -7.58 12.43
C LEU A 186 14.53 -7.06 13.82
N VAL A 187 14.37 -5.76 14.06
CA VAL A 187 14.77 -5.10 15.32
C VAL A 187 13.74 -5.31 16.43
N ASN A 188 12.44 -5.25 16.09
CA ASN A 188 11.39 -5.41 17.08
C ASN A 188 11.35 -6.84 17.62
N THR A 189 11.51 -6.96 18.93
CA THR A 189 11.46 -8.24 19.65
C THR A 189 10.08 -8.49 20.28
N SER A 190 9.34 -7.44 20.61
CA SER A 190 7.96 -7.54 21.08
C SER A 190 7.02 -7.51 19.89
N VAL A 191 6.15 -8.49 19.80
CA VAL A 191 5.13 -8.58 18.76
C VAL A 191 3.82 -8.07 19.36
N ASP A 192 3.29 -6.98 18.81
CA ASP A 192 1.97 -6.48 19.19
C ASP A 192 0.87 -7.49 18.85
N LYS A 193 -0.24 -7.46 19.58
CA LYS A 193 -1.37 -8.35 19.36
C LYS A 193 -2.49 -7.66 18.60
N ILE A 194 -3.12 -8.39 17.70
CA ILE A 194 -4.39 -8.02 17.07
C ILE A 194 -5.40 -9.15 17.25
N ALA A 195 -6.70 -8.80 17.22
CA ALA A 195 -7.74 -9.80 17.37
C ALA A 195 -8.73 -9.76 16.21
N PHE A 196 -9.11 -10.93 15.70
CA PHE A 196 -10.34 -11.10 14.94
C PHE A 196 -11.48 -11.39 15.92
N LEU A 197 -12.53 -10.57 15.84
CA LEU A 197 -13.71 -10.79 16.64
C LEU A 197 -14.52 -11.95 16.09
N GLU A 198 -15.07 -12.77 16.99
CA GLU A 198 -15.96 -13.88 16.70
C GLU A 198 -17.20 -13.84 17.62
N GLY A 199 -18.28 -14.45 17.17
CA GLY A 199 -19.51 -14.56 17.96
C GLY A 199 -20.74 -14.05 17.25
N HIS A 200 -20.58 -13.32 16.13
CA HIS A 200 -21.66 -12.73 15.35
C HIS A 200 -21.69 -13.32 13.93
N ASP A 201 -21.27 -14.58 13.80
CA ASP A 201 -21.19 -15.29 12.51
C ASP A 201 -20.27 -14.57 11.50
N GLU A 202 -19.13 -14.09 12.00
CA GLU A 202 -18.07 -13.48 11.22
C GLU A 202 -17.36 -14.52 10.33
N LEU A 203 -16.54 -14.05 9.40
CA LEU A 203 -15.75 -14.90 8.53
C LEU A 203 -14.82 -15.83 9.31
N SER A 204 -14.86 -17.11 8.94
CA SER A 204 -14.02 -18.17 9.55
C SER A 204 -12.52 -17.92 9.32
N GLU A 205 -11.68 -18.62 10.09
CA GLU A 205 -10.23 -18.60 9.92
C GLU A 205 -9.83 -19.01 8.50
N ALA A 206 -10.47 -20.01 7.91
CA ALA A 206 -10.25 -20.45 6.54
C ALA A 206 -10.54 -19.35 5.51
N ALA A 207 -11.61 -18.59 5.69
CA ALA A 207 -11.99 -17.50 4.81
C ALA A 207 -11.07 -16.28 4.92
N THR A 208 -10.31 -16.15 6.01
CA THR A 208 -9.35 -15.07 6.25
C THR A 208 -7.91 -15.57 6.36
N TYR A 209 -7.62 -16.79 5.85
CA TYR A 209 -6.32 -17.44 6.00
C TYR A 209 -5.16 -16.64 5.39
N ASP A 210 -5.31 -16.18 4.15
CA ASP A 210 -4.23 -15.50 3.43
C ASP A 210 -3.85 -14.19 4.10
N ILE A 211 -4.83 -13.38 4.52
CA ILE A 211 -4.54 -12.13 5.24
C ILE A 211 -4.00 -12.39 6.65
N SER A 212 -4.50 -13.41 7.36
CA SER A 212 -3.96 -13.80 8.66
C SER A 212 -2.49 -14.20 8.54
N LYS A 213 -2.13 -14.99 7.52
CA LYS A 213 -0.74 -15.32 7.21
C LYS A 213 0.10 -14.08 6.87
N SER A 214 -0.44 -13.10 6.17
CA SER A 214 0.26 -11.84 5.87
C SER A 214 0.50 -11.02 7.13
N LEU A 215 -0.53 -10.82 7.96
CA LEU A 215 -0.45 -10.05 9.19
C LEU A 215 0.39 -10.72 10.28
N SER A 216 0.50 -12.06 10.29
CA SER A 216 1.35 -12.80 11.26
C SER A 216 2.83 -12.47 11.14
N ARG A 217 3.26 -11.83 10.05
CA ARG A 217 4.61 -11.29 9.89
C ARG A 217 4.91 -10.09 10.82
N TYR A 218 3.84 -9.42 11.30
CA TYR A 218 3.91 -8.19 12.07
C TYR A 218 3.31 -8.34 13.48
N PHE A 219 2.28 -9.19 13.62
CA PHE A 219 1.44 -9.28 14.80
C PHE A 219 1.25 -10.72 15.26
N GLN A 220 1.06 -10.89 16.55
CA GLN A 220 0.40 -12.09 17.08
C GLN A 220 -1.10 -11.93 16.83
N ILE A 221 -1.71 -12.93 16.22
CA ILE A 221 -3.13 -12.92 15.86
C ILE A 221 -3.87 -13.84 16.80
N ASP A 222 -4.82 -13.29 17.53
CA ASP A 222 -5.76 -14.03 18.37
C ASP A 222 -7.15 -13.96 17.72
N ARG A 223 -8.00 -14.97 17.97
CA ARG A 223 -9.40 -15.00 17.55
C ARG A 223 -10.26 -15.33 18.77
N GLY A 224 -11.41 -14.64 18.91
CA GLY A 224 -12.23 -14.91 20.07
C GLY A 224 -13.49 -14.06 20.19
N ARG A 225 -14.31 -14.45 21.16
CA ARG A 225 -15.57 -13.79 21.49
C ARG A 225 -15.40 -12.81 22.64
N ILE A 226 -16.21 -11.77 22.63
CA ILE A 226 -16.28 -10.82 23.75
C ILE A 226 -16.94 -11.52 24.94
N GLY A 227 -16.22 -11.60 26.05
CA GLY A 227 -16.74 -12.11 27.31
C GLY A 227 -17.54 -11.06 28.09
N ASN A 228 -17.49 -11.14 29.42
CA ASN A 228 -18.15 -10.17 30.33
C ASN A 228 -17.16 -9.15 30.91
N ASP A 229 -15.87 -9.32 30.68
CA ASP A 229 -14.80 -8.52 31.26
C ASP A 229 -14.56 -7.26 30.42
N ALA A 230 -14.78 -6.07 30.96
CA ALA A 230 -14.64 -4.82 30.25
C ALA A 230 -13.25 -4.62 29.60
N PRO A 231 -12.10 -4.91 30.26
CA PRO A 231 -10.77 -4.75 29.69
C PRO A 231 -10.32 -5.86 28.73
N ILE A 232 -11.17 -6.83 28.38
CA ILE A 232 -10.77 -8.01 27.57
C ILE A 232 -10.10 -7.64 26.25
N LEU A 233 -10.45 -6.51 25.62
CA LEU A 233 -9.88 -6.05 24.36
C LEU A 233 -8.60 -5.20 24.54
N HIS A 234 -8.26 -4.75 25.75
CA HIS A 234 -7.13 -3.85 26.00
C HIS A 234 -5.75 -4.38 25.55
N PRO A 235 -5.48 -5.71 25.57
CA PRO A 235 -4.18 -6.23 25.09
C PRO A 235 -3.97 -6.07 23.58
N TYR A 236 -5.00 -5.80 22.81
CA TYR A 236 -4.95 -5.77 21.36
C TYR A 236 -4.76 -4.34 20.83
N LYS A 237 -3.82 -4.19 19.91
CA LYS A 237 -3.58 -2.93 19.18
C LYS A 237 -4.70 -2.59 18.22
N VAL A 238 -5.22 -3.60 17.54
CA VAL A 238 -6.31 -3.49 16.57
C VAL A 238 -7.27 -4.66 16.76
N VAL A 239 -8.55 -4.38 16.71
CA VAL A 239 -9.63 -5.37 16.62
C VAL A 239 -10.20 -5.33 15.20
N ILE A 240 -10.37 -6.49 14.59
CA ILE A 240 -10.94 -6.66 13.25
C ILE A 240 -12.29 -7.30 13.37
N VAL A 241 -13.33 -6.62 12.88
CA VAL A 241 -14.70 -7.12 12.77
C VAL A 241 -14.97 -7.45 11.32
N ALA A 242 -14.96 -8.74 10.98
CA ALA A 242 -14.94 -9.22 9.60
C ALA A 242 -16.27 -9.85 9.19
N LYS A 243 -17.15 -9.10 8.54
CA LYS A 243 -18.45 -9.55 8.00
C LYS A 243 -19.37 -10.17 9.06
N PRO A 244 -19.71 -9.47 10.16
CA PRO A 244 -20.68 -9.98 11.13
C PRO A 244 -22.06 -10.11 10.48
N GLN A 245 -22.83 -11.16 10.88
CA GLN A 245 -24.16 -11.45 10.35
C GLN A 245 -25.24 -11.46 11.45
N LEU A 246 -24.85 -11.45 12.71
CA LEU A 246 -25.73 -11.44 13.87
C LEU A 246 -25.58 -10.15 14.68
N PRO A 247 -26.66 -9.69 15.34
CA PRO A 247 -26.65 -8.44 16.11
C PRO A 247 -25.76 -8.52 17.36
N PHE A 248 -25.08 -7.42 17.66
CA PHE A 248 -24.31 -7.22 18.87
C PHE A 248 -25.24 -6.94 20.06
N SER A 249 -24.97 -7.54 21.19
CA SER A 249 -25.65 -7.22 22.44
C SER A 249 -25.19 -5.86 22.99
N GLU A 250 -25.99 -5.22 23.83
CA GLU A 250 -25.61 -3.97 24.49
C GLU A 250 -24.33 -4.10 25.34
N LYS A 251 -24.09 -5.29 25.90
CA LYS A 251 -22.85 -5.62 26.60
C LYS A 251 -21.62 -5.55 25.70
N GLU A 252 -21.68 -6.19 24.55
CA GLU A 252 -20.58 -6.23 23.59
C GLU A 252 -20.32 -4.85 23.01
N LYS A 253 -21.39 -4.10 22.69
CA LYS A 253 -21.28 -2.69 22.27
C LYS A 253 -20.57 -1.85 23.33
N LEU A 254 -20.91 -2.00 24.60
CA LEU A 254 -20.27 -1.27 25.69
C LEU A 254 -18.78 -1.59 25.81
N ILE A 255 -18.41 -2.86 25.70
CA ILE A 255 -17.00 -3.28 25.77
C ILE A 255 -16.18 -2.72 24.59
N ILE A 256 -16.73 -2.79 23.38
CA ILE A 256 -16.08 -2.21 22.19
C ILE A 256 -16.00 -0.69 22.29
N ASP A 257 -17.08 -0.02 22.69
CA ASP A 257 -17.12 1.43 22.88
C ASP A 257 -16.02 1.87 23.86
N GLN A 258 -15.95 1.26 25.04
CA GLN A 258 -14.95 1.63 26.04
C GLN A 258 -13.53 1.24 25.64
N TYR A 259 -13.33 0.18 24.85
CA TYR A 259 -12.04 -0.11 24.22
C TYR A 259 -11.62 1.05 23.32
N ILE A 260 -12.52 1.55 22.46
CA ILE A 260 -12.26 2.71 21.57
C ILE A 260 -12.04 3.98 22.40
N MET A 261 -12.84 4.23 23.43
CA MET A 261 -12.68 5.38 24.31
C MET A 261 -11.30 5.40 25.00
N ASN A 262 -10.71 4.24 25.26
CA ASN A 262 -9.36 4.10 25.82
C ASN A 262 -8.24 4.08 24.77
N GLY A 263 -8.53 4.41 23.50
CA GLY A 263 -7.55 4.51 22.43
C GLY A 263 -7.41 3.24 21.58
N GLY A 264 -8.29 2.27 21.78
CA GLY A 264 -8.39 1.07 20.94
C GLY A 264 -8.76 1.44 19.50
N LYS A 265 -8.32 0.63 18.54
CA LYS A 265 -8.51 0.86 17.11
C LYS A 265 -9.27 -0.31 16.52
N VAL A 266 -10.23 -0.01 15.65
CA VAL A 266 -11.07 -1.05 15.05
C VAL A 266 -11.08 -0.91 13.52
N LEU A 267 -10.94 -2.05 12.84
CA LEU A 267 -11.22 -2.20 11.42
C LEU A 267 -12.59 -2.85 11.29
N TRP A 268 -13.56 -2.08 10.80
CA TRP A 268 -14.93 -2.51 10.60
C TRP A 268 -15.15 -2.87 9.13
N LEU A 269 -15.47 -4.12 8.85
CA LEU A 269 -15.81 -4.63 7.53
C LEU A 269 -17.24 -5.16 7.61
N ILE A 270 -18.22 -4.33 7.28
CA ILE A 270 -19.64 -4.54 7.62
C ILE A 270 -20.50 -4.37 6.39
N ASP A 271 -21.30 -5.38 6.06
CA ASP A 271 -22.32 -5.29 5.02
C ASP A 271 -23.52 -4.48 5.49
N GLY A 272 -24.09 -3.66 4.61
CA GLY A 272 -25.37 -2.98 4.88
C GLY A 272 -26.58 -3.87 4.57
N VAL A 273 -26.37 -4.97 3.86
CA VAL A 273 -27.41 -5.84 3.32
C VAL A 273 -27.05 -7.30 3.57
N ARG A 274 -28.02 -8.10 3.99
CA ARG A 274 -27.90 -9.56 4.00
C ARG A 274 -28.37 -10.12 2.67
N LEU A 275 -27.53 -10.96 2.06
CA LEU A 275 -27.82 -11.65 0.82
C LEU A 275 -27.23 -13.06 0.89
N ALA A 276 -28.00 -14.08 0.50
CA ALA A 276 -27.55 -15.46 0.43
C ALA A 276 -27.07 -15.79 -0.99
N GLU A 277 -25.75 -15.79 -1.20
CA GLU A 277 -25.13 -16.01 -2.52
C GLU A 277 -25.43 -17.42 -3.05
N GLU A 278 -25.62 -18.42 -2.17
CA GLU A 278 -25.94 -19.79 -2.54
C GLU A 278 -27.23 -19.91 -3.35
N ASN A 279 -28.18 -19.01 -3.14
CA ASN A 279 -29.45 -18.99 -3.86
C ASN A 279 -29.25 -18.75 -5.36
N PHE A 280 -28.22 -18.04 -5.77
CA PHE A 280 -27.93 -17.79 -7.18
C PHE A 280 -27.63 -19.07 -7.95
N SER A 281 -26.97 -20.04 -7.31
CA SER A 281 -26.67 -21.33 -7.95
C SER A 281 -27.91 -22.20 -8.15
N VAL A 282 -28.98 -21.98 -7.35
CA VAL A 282 -30.20 -22.80 -7.36
C VAL A 282 -31.29 -22.15 -8.19
N THR A 283 -31.56 -20.85 -7.96
CA THR A 283 -32.71 -20.16 -8.57
C THR A 283 -32.32 -19.04 -9.54
N GLY A 284 -31.05 -18.62 -9.56
CA GLY A 284 -30.57 -17.44 -10.26
C GLY A 284 -30.99 -16.12 -9.60
N THR A 285 -31.67 -16.17 -8.44
CA THR A 285 -32.16 -15.00 -7.71
C THR A 285 -31.84 -15.11 -6.23
N SER A 286 -31.60 -13.98 -5.57
CA SER A 286 -31.48 -13.93 -4.11
C SER A 286 -32.16 -12.68 -3.55
N PRO A 287 -32.94 -12.81 -2.46
CA PRO A 287 -33.47 -11.66 -1.74
C PRO A 287 -32.34 -10.92 -1.03
N ALA A 288 -32.36 -9.61 -1.15
CA ALA A 288 -31.44 -8.70 -0.48
C ALA A 288 -32.24 -7.87 0.54
N ILE A 289 -31.95 -8.02 1.80
CA ILE A 289 -32.66 -7.38 2.91
C ILE A 289 -31.69 -6.56 3.78
N PRO A 290 -32.13 -5.45 4.40
CA PRO A 290 -31.30 -4.70 5.35
C PRO A 290 -30.72 -5.62 6.43
N LEU A 291 -29.44 -5.49 6.71
CA LEU A 291 -28.76 -6.20 7.79
C LEU A 291 -28.76 -5.35 9.05
N ASP A 292 -29.48 -5.82 10.09
CA ASP A 292 -29.49 -5.17 11.39
C ASP A 292 -28.50 -5.86 12.34
N LEU A 293 -27.41 -5.18 12.64
CA LEU A 293 -26.36 -5.61 13.57
C LEU A 293 -26.48 -4.98 14.95
N ASN A 294 -27.52 -4.16 15.21
CA ASN A 294 -27.66 -3.35 16.43
C ASN A 294 -26.44 -2.41 16.67
N LEU A 295 -25.75 -1.97 15.58
CA LEU A 295 -24.61 -1.06 15.67
C LEU A 295 -24.94 0.36 15.21
N SER A 296 -26.12 0.60 14.68
CA SER A 296 -26.47 1.86 14.00
C SER A 296 -26.31 3.09 14.90
N ASP A 297 -26.67 3.01 16.17
CA ASP A 297 -26.52 4.09 17.14
C ASP A 297 -25.04 4.37 17.49
N LEU A 298 -24.23 3.32 17.60
CA LEU A 298 -22.79 3.39 17.85
C LEU A 298 -22.08 4.06 16.68
N LEU A 299 -22.32 3.57 15.46
CA LEU A 299 -21.71 4.07 14.24
C LEU A 299 -22.12 5.52 13.97
N PHE A 300 -23.40 5.84 14.16
CA PHE A 300 -23.91 7.21 14.02
C PHE A 300 -23.25 8.19 15.00
N ARG A 301 -23.04 7.75 16.26
CA ARG A 301 -22.33 8.56 17.26
C ARG A 301 -20.88 8.81 16.89
N TYR A 302 -20.24 7.87 16.21
CA TYR A 302 -18.87 8.01 15.71
C TYR A 302 -18.76 8.87 14.46
N GLY A 303 -19.87 9.12 13.76
CA GLY A 303 -19.90 10.02 12.60
C GLY A 303 -20.14 9.35 11.25
N ILE A 304 -20.59 8.09 11.22
CA ILE A 304 -20.93 7.40 9.97
C ILE A 304 -22.28 6.69 10.03
N ARG A 305 -22.84 6.45 8.84
CA ARG A 305 -23.98 5.57 8.63
C ARG A 305 -23.73 4.66 7.43
N ILE A 306 -23.81 3.35 7.62
CA ILE A 306 -23.84 2.38 6.52
C ILE A 306 -25.29 2.30 6.03
N LYS A 307 -25.48 2.58 4.74
CA LYS A 307 -26.82 2.51 4.13
C LYS A 307 -27.17 1.07 3.79
N PRO A 308 -28.41 0.65 3.98
CA PRO A 308 -28.87 -0.66 3.53
C PRO A 308 -29.20 -0.62 2.02
N VAL A 309 -28.19 -0.46 1.19
CA VAL A 309 -28.27 -0.40 -0.29
C VAL A 309 -27.21 -1.32 -0.89
N ILE A 310 -27.39 -1.71 -2.14
CA ILE A 310 -26.39 -2.42 -2.93
C ILE A 310 -25.90 -1.48 -4.03
N LEU A 311 -24.61 -1.45 -4.26
CA LEU A 311 -23.99 -0.68 -5.33
C LEU A 311 -23.71 -1.57 -6.53
N GLN A 312 -24.08 -1.09 -7.72
CA GLN A 312 -23.63 -1.62 -9.00
C GLN A 312 -22.71 -0.60 -9.65
N ASP A 313 -21.66 -1.07 -10.33
CA ASP A 313 -20.72 -0.20 -11.01
C ASP A 313 -20.34 -0.79 -12.38
N VAL A 314 -20.18 0.07 -13.37
CA VAL A 314 -19.68 -0.33 -14.69
C VAL A 314 -18.23 -0.80 -14.62
N GLN A 315 -17.42 -0.18 -13.73
CA GLN A 315 -16.09 -0.65 -13.42
C GLN A 315 -16.17 -1.79 -12.40
N CYS A 316 -16.31 -3.02 -12.88
CA CYS A 316 -16.57 -4.19 -12.06
C CYS A 316 -15.70 -5.38 -12.43
N ALA A 317 -15.66 -6.37 -11.54
CA ALA A 317 -15.07 -7.67 -11.84
C ALA A 317 -15.91 -8.43 -12.87
N GLN A 318 -15.38 -9.52 -13.39
CA GLN A 318 -16.06 -10.39 -14.34
C GLN A 318 -16.55 -11.67 -13.67
N MET A 319 -17.67 -12.21 -14.12
CA MET A 319 -18.17 -13.52 -13.71
C MET A 319 -18.23 -14.48 -14.90
N PRO A 320 -17.97 -15.79 -14.70
CA PRO A 320 -18.09 -16.78 -15.77
C PRO A 320 -19.57 -17.13 -15.97
N VAL A 321 -20.10 -16.89 -17.16
CA VAL A 321 -21.45 -17.30 -17.55
C VAL A 321 -21.38 -18.42 -18.57
N ASN A 322 -22.10 -19.51 -18.31
CA ASN A 322 -22.19 -20.62 -19.26
C ASN A 322 -23.08 -20.23 -20.44
N VAL A 323 -22.49 -19.99 -21.59
CA VAL A 323 -23.17 -19.64 -22.85
C VAL A 323 -23.41 -20.85 -23.75
N ALA A 324 -23.12 -22.07 -23.29
CA ALA A 324 -23.34 -23.28 -24.07
C ALA A 324 -24.83 -23.51 -24.36
N LYS A 325 -25.14 -23.95 -25.58
CA LYS A 325 -26.49 -24.39 -25.93
C LYS A 325 -26.86 -25.64 -25.12
N PRO A 326 -28.14 -25.83 -24.79
CA PRO A 326 -28.62 -27.03 -24.12
C PRO A 326 -28.10 -28.30 -24.77
N GLY A 327 -27.55 -29.21 -24.00
CA GLY A 327 -26.96 -30.50 -24.48
C GLY A 327 -25.56 -30.41 -25.07
N LYS A 328 -24.89 -29.28 -25.03
CA LYS A 328 -23.46 -29.12 -25.33
C LYS A 328 -22.62 -29.07 -24.06
N ALA A 329 -21.31 -29.33 -24.19
CA ALA A 329 -20.38 -29.15 -23.07
C ALA A 329 -20.40 -27.70 -22.58
N PRO A 330 -20.29 -27.46 -21.27
CA PRO A 330 -20.27 -26.11 -20.72
C PRO A 330 -19.18 -25.26 -21.37
N HIS A 331 -19.55 -24.05 -21.80
CA HIS A 331 -18.65 -23.06 -22.36
C HIS A 331 -18.87 -21.75 -21.60
N PHE A 332 -17.85 -21.35 -20.82
CA PHE A 332 -17.94 -20.17 -19.98
C PHE A 332 -17.29 -18.97 -20.65
N GLU A 333 -18.03 -17.86 -20.72
CA GLU A 333 -17.52 -16.58 -21.16
C GLU A 333 -17.52 -15.57 -19.99
N PRO A 334 -16.49 -14.71 -19.89
CA PRO A 334 -16.45 -13.66 -18.88
C PRO A 334 -17.43 -12.54 -19.25
N VAL A 335 -18.34 -12.21 -18.33
CA VAL A 335 -19.27 -11.09 -18.46
C VAL A 335 -19.09 -10.12 -17.29
N PRO A 336 -19.34 -8.80 -17.47
CA PRO A 336 -19.29 -7.84 -16.38
C PRO A 336 -20.24 -8.23 -15.25
N TRP A 337 -19.75 -8.25 -14.02
CA TRP A 337 -20.52 -8.49 -12.82
C TRP A 337 -20.68 -7.19 -12.02
N PHE A 338 -21.70 -6.39 -12.35
CA PHE A 338 -21.89 -5.05 -11.80
C PHE A 338 -22.00 -5.01 -10.27
N PHE A 339 -22.37 -6.11 -9.63
CA PHE A 339 -22.43 -6.24 -8.18
C PHE A 339 -21.08 -6.48 -7.51
N ALA A 340 -19.99 -6.58 -8.28
CA ALA A 340 -18.63 -6.63 -7.79
C ALA A 340 -17.81 -5.40 -8.27
N PRO A 341 -18.13 -4.19 -7.78
CA PRO A 341 -17.38 -2.98 -8.09
C PRO A 341 -15.87 -3.12 -7.84
N LEU A 342 -15.07 -2.57 -8.73
CA LEU A 342 -13.63 -2.39 -8.53
C LEU A 342 -13.40 -1.01 -7.94
N LEU A 343 -13.31 -0.94 -6.62
CA LEU A 343 -13.23 0.31 -5.88
C LEU A 343 -11.95 1.07 -6.18
N LEU A 344 -12.09 2.35 -6.44
CA LEU A 344 -10.99 3.28 -6.63
C LEU A 344 -10.32 3.61 -5.29
N THR A 345 -9.01 3.72 -5.33
CA THR A 345 -8.18 3.99 -4.16
C THR A 345 -7.69 5.44 -4.17
N SER A 346 -7.73 6.11 -3.02
CA SER A 346 -7.22 7.47 -2.88
C SER A 346 -5.68 7.49 -2.89
N TYR A 347 -5.08 8.30 -3.75
CA TYR A 347 -3.62 8.52 -3.76
C TYR A 347 -3.11 9.41 -2.61
N ALA A 348 -4.01 10.05 -1.88
CA ALA A 348 -3.65 11.02 -0.85
C ALA A 348 -3.29 10.38 0.49
N HIS A 349 -3.68 9.13 0.72
CA HIS A 349 -3.52 8.47 2.03
C HIS A 349 -2.59 7.26 1.97
N PRO A 350 -1.72 7.02 2.99
CA PRO A 350 -0.76 5.90 3.00
C PRO A 350 -1.41 4.52 2.92
N VAL A 351 -2.64 4.35 3.42
CA VAL A 351 -3.38 3.09 3.37
C VAL A 351 -3.69 2.66 1.94
N THR A 352 -4.02 3.62 1.08
CA THR A 352 -4.56 3.36 -0.27
C THR A 352 -3.64 3.82 -1.40
N ARG A 353 -2.51 4.40 -1.06
CA ARG A 353 -1.55 4.90 -2.05
C ARG A 353 -0.86 3.77 -2.80
N ASN A 354 -0.71 3.94 -4.11
CA ASN A 354 -0.05 2.98 -5.01
C ASN A 354 -0.65 1.56 -4.95
N LEU A 355 -1.93 1.45 -4.62
CA LEU A 355 -2.65 0.19 -4.67
C LEU A 355 -3.36 0.02 -6.02
N ALA A 356 -3.49 -1.23 -6.44
CA ALA A 356 -4.47 -1.60 -7.44
C ALA A 356 -5.89 -1.34 -6.93
N THR A 357 -6.86 -1.32 -7.84
CA THR A 357 -8.27 -1.31 -7.46
C THR A 357 -8.59 -2.47 -6.52
N VAL A 358 -9.49 -2.22 -5.59
CA VAL A 358 -9.92 -3.20 -4.59
C VAL A 358 -11.24 -3.81 -5.05
N ARG A 359 -11.28 -5.14 -5.20
CA ARG A 359 -12.50 -5.87 -5.56
C ARG A 359 -13.44 -5.90 -4.36
N SER A 360 -14.67 -5.50 -4.56
CA SER A 360 -15.78 -5.61 -3.62
C SER A 360 -16.85 -6.57 -4.14
N GLU A 361 -17.78 -6.96 -3.27
CA GLU A 361 -18.93 -7.78 -3.67
C GLU A 361 -20.17 -7.37 -2.86
N PHE A 362 -21.26 -7.04 -3.55
CA PHE A 362 -22.51 -6.53 -2.95
C PHE A 362 -22.30 -5.39 -1.95
N CYS A 363 -21.31 -4.55 -2.16
CA CYS A 363 -20.97 -3.48 -1.23
C CYS A 363 -22.09 -2.46 -1.07
N SER A 364 -22.10 -1.80 0.08
CA SER A 364 -23.03 -0.76 0.46
C SER A 364 -22.37 0.63 0.48
N ALA A 365 -23.16 1.68 0.65
CA ALA A 365 -22.68 3.05 0.74
C ALA A 365 -22.46 3.49 2.18
N ILE A 366 -21.45 4.34 2.41
CA ILE A 366 -21.22 5.03 3.67
C ILE A 366 -21.58 6.50 3.51
N ASP A 367 -22.44 7.02 4.42
CA ASP A 367 -22.64 8.45 4.62
C ASP A 367 -21.83 8.94 5.83
N LEU A 368 -21.21 10.09 5.70
CA LEU A 368 -20.69 10.84 6.84
C LEU A 368 -21.85 11.57 7.50
N VAL A 369 -22.01 11.43 8.82
CA VAL A 369 -23.11 12.01 9.58
C VAL A 369 -22.57 12.80 10.77
N GLY A 370 -23.25 13.90 11.11
CA GLY A 370 -22.84 14.77 12.21
C GLY A 370 -21.68 15.71 11.83
N GLU A 371 -21.57 16.80 12.57
CA GLU A 371 -20.49 17.80 12.48
C GLU A 371 -19.60 17.69 13.73
N ASN A 372 -19.00 16.53 13.97
CA ASN A 372 -18.04 16.44 15.07
C ASN A 372 -16.70 17.03 14.62
N GLN A 373 -16.45 18.30 15.01
CA GLN A 373 -15.19 19.01 14.68
C GLN A 373 -13.93 18.35 15.27
N GLN A 374 -14.09 17.39 16.20
CA GLN A 374 -12.97 16.67 16.82
C GLN A 374 -12.58 15.38 16.08
N VAL A 375 -13.35 14.99 15.05
CA VAL A 375 -13.10 13.79 14.24
C VAL A 375 -12.93 14.19 12.78
N SER A 376 -11.80 13.87 12.20
CA SER A 376 -11.53 14.04 10.78
C SER A 376 -11.92 12.79 10.01
N ALA A 377 -12.51 12.96 8.83
CA ALA A 377 -12.87 11.87 7.94
C ALA A 377 -12.03 11.90 6.66
N VAL A 378 -11.48 10.76 6.26
CA VAL A 378 -10.72 10.60 5.01
C VAL A 378 -11.35 9.50 4.18
N LEU A 379 -11.71 9.83 2.93
CA LEU A 379 -12.18 8.83 1.96
C LEU A 379 -11.02 7.93 1.53
N LEU A 380 -11.17 6.62 1.72
CA LEU A 380 -10.20 5.61 1.31
C LEU A 380 -10.60 4.90 0.02
N LEU A 381 -11.85 4.44 -0.05
CA LEU A 381 -12.40 3.66 -1.16
C LEU A 381 -13.71 4.26 -1.64
N ALA A 382 -13.87 4.36 -2.95
CA ALA A 382 -15.10 4.80 -3.60
C ALA A 382 -15.36 4.00 -4.89
N THR A 383 -16.60 3.98 -5.33
CA THR A 383 -16.97 3.48 -6.65
C THR A 383 -16.46 4.40 -7.77
N SER A 384 -16.68 4.01 -9.03
CA SER A 384 -16.38 4.87 -10.19
C SER A 384 -17.39 6.02 -10.36
N ASP A 385 -17.29 6.74 -11.45
CA ASP A 385 -18.24 7.78 -11.84
C ASP A 385 -19.53 7.23 -12.51
N ASN A 386 -19.63 5.90 -12.67
CA ASN A 386 -20.74 5.21 -13.34
C ASN A 386 -21.34 4.13 -12.42
N THR A 387 -21.93 4.56 -11.34
CA THR A 387 -22.52 3.71 -10.30
C THR A 387 -24.04 3.81 -10.32
N HIS A 388 -24.71 2.74 -9.93
CA HIS A 388 -26.15 2.71 -9.61
C HIS A 388 -26.36 2.25 -8.16
N VAL A 389 -27.32 2.86 -7.48
CA VAL A 389 -27.64 2.56 -6.07
C VAL A 389 -29.00 1.87 -6.00
N ILE A 390 -29.02 0.63 -5.56
CA ILE A 390 -30.23 -0.17 -5.41
C ILE A 390 -30.67 -0.13 -3.95
N GLY A 391 -31.91 0.35 -3.73
CA GLY A 391 -32.51 0.33 -2.38
C GLY A 391 -32.95 -1.08 -1.98
N THR A 392 -32.88 -1.38 -0.68
CA THR A 392 -33.39 -2.65 -0.12
C THR A 392 -34.62 -2.41 0.75
N PRO A 393 -35.55 -3.40 0.91
CA PRO A 393 -35.47 -4.78 0.41
C PRO A 393 -35.72 -4.88 -1.11
N THR A 394 -34.99 -5.79 -1.76
CA THR A 394 -35.14 -6.08 -3.19
C THR A 394 -34.79 -7.54 -3.49
N THR A 395 -34.99 -7.97 -4.74
CA THR A 395 -34.49 -9.27 -5.21
C THR A 395 -33.44 -9.02 -6.30
N VAL A 396 -32.25 -9.55 -6.10
CA VAL A 396 -31.20 -9.57 -7.12
C VAL A 396 -31.47 -10.75 -8.05
N ASP A 397 -31.51 -10.49 -9.36
CA ASP A 397 -31.73 -11.52 -10.40
C ASP A 397 -30.56 -11.46 -11.40
N LEU A 398 -29.89 -12.60 -11.59
CA LEU A 398 -28.75 -12.72 -12.54
C LEU A 398 -29.16 -12.53 -14.01
N ARG A 399 -30.47 -12.64 -14.32
CA ARG A 399 -30.99 -12.50 -15.69
C ARG A 399 -31.35 -11.06 -16.04
N ASP A 400 -31.56 -10.21 -15.04
CA ASP A 400 -31.95 -8.80 -15.21
C ASP A 400 -30.73 -7.89 -15.03
N MET A 401 -29.79 -7.96 -16.00
CA MET A 401 -28.61 -7.13 -16.00
C MET A 401 -28.80 -5.93 -16.94
N PRO A 402 -28.56 -4.70 -16.43
CA PRO A 402 -28.63 -3.50 -17.25
C PRO A 402 -27.51 -3.48 -18.30
N SER A 403 -27.66 -2.66 -19.33
CA SER A 403 -26.57 -2.40 -20.26
C SER A 403 -25.53 -1.50 -19.62
N ALA A 404 -24.25 -1.85 -19.73
CA ALA A 404 -23.13 -1.02 -19.26
C ALA A 404 -23.12 0.40 -19.87
N ASN A 405 -23.76 0.59 -21.03
CA ASN A 405 -23.84 1.87 -21.72
C ASN A 405 -25.04 2.72 -21.30
N ASP A 406 -25.89 2.24 -20.39
CA ASP A 406 -27.06 2.98 -19.92
C ASP A 406 -26.66 4.05 -18.88
N LYS A 407 -26.36 5.25 -19.38
CA LYS A 407 -26.00 6.40 -18.55
C LYS A 407 -27.17 6.93 -17.70
N ASN A 408 -28.41 6.60 -18.01
CA ASN A 408 -29.53 6.98 -17.16
C ASN A 408 -29.65 6.06 -15.96
N TYR A 409 -29.22 4.81 -16.09
CA TYR A 409 -29.17 3.84 -15.02
C TYR A 409 -27.95 4.06 -14.13
N PHE A 410 -26.74 4.10 -14.71
CA PHE A 410 -25.48 4.36 -14.01
C PHE A 410 -25.20 5.87 -13.94
N ASN A 411 -25.91 6.56 -13.07
CA ASN A 411 -25.95 8.04 -13.00
C ASN A 411 -25.39 8.63 -11.71
N THR A 412 -24.95 7.79 -10.78
CA THR A 412 -24.33 8.21 -9.51
C THR A 412 -22.83 7.97 -9.57
N GLY A 413 -22.03 8.89 -9.06
CA GLY A 413 -20.58 8.77 -9.11
C GLY A 413 -19.93 8.86 -7.75
N TYR A 414 -18.78 8.17 -7.62
CA TYR A 414 -17.89 8.26 -6.48
C TYR A 414 -18.55 8.02 -5.11
N VAL A 415 -19.38 6.98 -5.03
CA VAL A 415 -20.06 6.62 -3.78
C VAL A 415 -19.02 6.11 -2.76
N PRO A 416 -18.95 6.68 -1.55
CA PRO A 416 -18.03 6.21 -0.50
C PRO A 416 -18.38 4.80 -0.04
N VAL A 417 -17.37 3.92 -0.02
CA VAL A 417 -17.46 2.54 0.49
C VAL A 417 -16.48 2.31 1.63
N GLY A 418 -15.33 3.00 1.65
CA GLY A 418 -14.34 2.89 2.70
C GLY A 418 -13.90 4.26 3.24
N VAL A 419 -13.95 4.44 4.55
CA VAL A 419 -13.65 5.71 5.23
C VAL A 419 -12.78 5.47 6.46
N LEU A 420 -11.78 6.32 6.66
CA LEU A 420 -11.00 6.44 7.89
C LEU A 420 -11.55 7.60 8.71
N LEU A 421 -11.78 7.36 9.99
CA LEU A 421 -12.06 8.39 10.98
C LEU A 421 -10.93 8.48 12.00
N GLU A 422 -10.45 9.70 12.28
CA GLU A 422 -9.39 9.96 13.25
C GLU A 422 -9.76 11.13 14.16
N GLY A 423 -9.55 10.99 15.45
CA GLY A 423 -9.81 12.05 16.43
C GLY A 423 -10.31 11.56 17.76
N ASN A 424 -11.11 12.41 18.43
CA ASN A 424 -11.70 12.13 19.71
C ASN A 424 -13.19 11.79 19.53
N PHE A 425 -13.53 10.52 19.72
CA PHE A 425 -14.90 10.01 19.58
C PHE A 425 -15.69 10.19 20.85
N GLU A 426 -17.00 10.35 20.72
CA GLU A 426 -17.92 10.40 21.85
C GLU A 426 -18.57 9.05 22.09
N SER A 427 -18.59 8.62 23.35
CA SER A 427 -19.23 7.36 23.76
C SER A 427 -20.74 7.40 23.57
N VAL A 428 -21.30 6.32 23.02
CA VAL A 428 -22.77 6.13 22.93
C VAL A 428 -23.39 5.85 24.30
N PHE A 429 -22.58 5.42 25.27
CA PHE A 429 -23.04 5.07 26.64
C PHE A 429 -22.98 6.24 27.63
N THR A 430 -22.61 7.43 27.17
CA THR A 430 -22.71 8.64 27.99
C THR A 430 -24.18 8.86 28.37
N ASN A 431 -24.49 8.84 29.66
CA ASN A 431 -25.85 8.99 30.24
C ASN A 431 -26.84 7.86 29.88
N ARG A 432 -26.36 6.66 29.55
CA ARG A 432 -27.20 5.46 29.38
C ARG A 432 -27.09 4.54 30.60
N MET A 433 -28.11 3.75 30.84
CA MET A 433 -28.06 2.64 31.81
C MET A 433 -27.08 1.59 31.26
N LEU A 434 -26.19 1.13 32.13
CA LEU A 434 -25.19 0.13 31.75
C LEU A 434 -25.76 -1.27 31.90
N PRO A 435 -25.38 -2.23 31.04
CA PRO A 435 -25.72 -3.63 31.21
C PRO A 435 -25.09 -4.21 32.50
N ASP A 436 -25.90 -4.79 33.38
CA ASP A 436 -25.47 -5.39 34.66
C ASP A 436 -24.49 -6.57 34.48
N SER A 437 -24.44 -7.16 33.29
CA SER A 437 -23.60 -8.33 32.98
C SER A 437 -22.11 -8.01 32.74
N VAL A 438 -21.74 -6.73 32.65
CA VAL A 438 -20.34 -6.34 32.44
C VAL A 438 -19.64 -6.19 33.79
N VAL A 439 -18.50 -6.89 33.93
CA VAL A 439 -17.69 -6.85 35.15
C VAL A 439 -16.43 -5.99 34.92
N ASN A 440 -15.78 -5.56 35.99
CA ASN A 440 -14.55 -4.77 35.98
C ASN A 440 -14.64 -3.43 35.22
N ILE A 441 -15.85 -2.86 35.14
CA ILE A 441 -16.04 -1.51 34.63
C ILE A 441 -15.94 -0.51 35.78
N SER A 442 -14.87 0.27 35.83
CA SER A 442 -14.64 1.24 36.92
C SER A 442 -15.40 2.56 36.72
N SER A 443 -15.46 3.02 35.47
CA SER A 443 -16.15 4.24 35.04
C SER A 443 -16.27 4.26 33.51
N ILE A 444 -17.34 4.91 33.04
CA ILE A 444 -17.52 5.17 31.61
C ILE A 444 -16.68 6.38 31.19
N ARG A 445 -15.85 6.21 30.19
CA ARG A 445 -15.14 7.31 29.54
C ARG A 445 -16.05 7.94 28.49
N PRO A 446 -16.45 9.23 28.64
CA PRO A 446 -17.43 9.85 27.74
C PRO A 446 -16.83 10.27 26.39
N VAL A 447 -15.52 10.56 26.35
CA VAL A 447 -14.80 10.98 25.13
C VAL A 447 -13.49 10.23 25.05
N SER A 448 -13.14 9.76 23.86
CA SER A 448 -11.92 8.99 23.66
C SER A 448 -10.65 9.84 23.79
N VAL A 449 -9.53 9.19 24.04
CA VAL A 449 -8.22 9.74 23.62
C VAL A 449 -8.20 9.77 22.09
N ASN A 450 -7.26 10.51 21.50
CA ASN A 450 -7.10 10.50 20.04
C ASN A 450 -6.88 9.08 19.56
N THR A 451 -7.77 8.59 18.68
CA THR A 451 -7.70 7.25 18.12
C THR A 451 -8.20 7.20 16.68
N LYS A 452 -8.14 6.02 16.06
CA LYS A 452 -8.40 5.82 14.64
C LYS A 452 -9.34 4.66 14.44
N GLN A 453 -10.24 4.77 13.46
CA GLN A 453 -11.11 3.68 13.04
C GLN A 453 -11.23 3.68 11.51
N ILE A 454 -11.24 2.49 10.90
CA ILE A 454 -11.50 2.33 9.47
C ILE A 454 -12.80 1.55 9.31
N PHE A 455 -13.69 2.07 8.47
CA PHE A 455 -14.97 1.48 8.13
C PHE A 455 -15.01 1.18 6.64
N VAL A 456 -15.42 -0.03 6.30
CA VAL A 456 -15.69 -0.46 4.92
C VAL A 456 -17.06 -1.10 4.89
N ALA A 457 -17.92 -0.63 3.99
CA ALA A 457 -19.29 -1.16 3.83
C ALA A 457 -19.30 -2.36 2.88
N ASP A 458 -18.38 -3.29 3.12
CA ASP A 458 -18.24 -4.57 2.43
C ASP A 458 -17.44 -5.54 3.32
N GLY A 459 -18.07 -6.62 3.73
CA GLY A 459 -17.44 -7.65 4.54
C GLY A 459 -16.63 -8.65 3.71
N ASP A 460 -16.87 -8.77 2.41
CA ASP A 460 -16.19 -9.72 1.53
C ASP A 460 -14.79 -9.26 1.11
N ILE A 461 -14.47 -7.98 1.29
CA ILE A 461 -13.18 -7.39 0.92
C ILE A 461 -11.97 -8.12 1.55
N ILE A 462 -12.16 -8.78 2.69
CA ILE A 462 -11.13 -9.55 3.43
C ILE A 462 -11.19 -11.06 3.17
N LYS A 463 -12.22 -11.53 2.45
CA LYS A 463 -12.49 -12.96 2.22
C LYS A 463 -11.61 -13.51 1.10
N ASN A 464 -10.78 -14.51 1.37
CA ASN A 464 -10.07 -15.22 0.33
C ASN A 464 -10.90 -16.39 -0.22
N GLU A 465 -10.72 -16.68 -1.51
CA GLU A 465 -11.32 -17.86 -2.12
C GLU A 465 -10.61 -19.14 -1.67
N ILE A 466 -11.39 -20.23 -1.57
CA ILE A 466 -10.91 -21.58 -1.25
C ILE A 466 -11.17 -22.46 -2.46
N SER A 467 -10.13 -23.12 -2.95
CA SER A 467 -10.23 -24.12 -4.03
C SER A 467 -10.02 -25.50 -3.45
N ILE A 468 -10.84 -26.45 -3.86
CA ILE A 468 -10.66 -27.86 -3.47
C ILE A 468 -10.02 -28.58 -4.66
N VAL A 469 -8.79 -29.07 -4.48
CA VAL A 469 -8.06 -29.83 -5.50
C VAL A 469 -7.70 -31.18 -4.91
N GLN A 470 -8.19 -32.27 -5.52
CA GLN A 470 -7.95 -33.65 -5.07
C GLN A 470 -8.33 -33.92 -3.59
N GLY A 471 -9.26 -33.14 -3.04
CA GLY A 471 -9.70 -33.25 -1.64
C GLY A 471 -8.97 -32.31 -0.66
N ASP A 472 -7.90 -31.67 -1.09
CA ASP A 472 -7.18 -30.70 -0.28
C ASP A 472 -7.70 -29.27 -0.52
N SER A 473 -7.82 -28.52 0.56
CA SER A 473 -8.20 -27.09 0.51
C SER A 473 -6.99 -26.22 0.18
N ILE A 474 -7.03 -25.55 -0.96
CA ILE A 474 -6.02 -24.57 -1.38
C ILE A 474 -6.59 -23.17 -1.14
N TYR A 475 -5.97 -22.42 -0.27
CA TYR A 475 -6.32 -21.03 -0.01
C TYR A 475 -5.68 -20.12 -1.06
N LEU A 476 -6.52 -19.45 -1.86
CA LEU A 476 -6.02 -18.53 -2.88
C LEU A 476 -5.62 -17.20 -2.24
N PRO A 477 -4.69 -16.46 -2.86
CA PRO A 477 -4.33 -15.12 -2.39
C PRO A 477 -5.55 -14.20 -2.33
N LEU A 478 -5.67 -13.42 -1.28
CA LEU A 478 -6.76 -12.45 -1.12
C LEU A 478 -6.78 -11.45 -2.29
N GLY A 479 -7.93 -11.33 -2.95
CA GLY A 479 -8.10 -10.50 -4.14
C GLY A 479 -7.61 -11.13 -5.45
N PHE A 480 -7.25 -12.41 -5.46
CA PHE A 480 -6.92 -13.13 -6.70
C PHE A 480 -8.18 -13.55 -7.44
N ASP A 481 -8.29 -13.17 -8.70
CA ASP A 481 -9.37 -13.55 -9.59
C ASP A 481 -8.94 -14.72 -10.48
N ARG A 482 -9.54 -15.89 -10.28
CA ARG A 482 -9.23 -17.11 -11.06
C ARG A 482 -9.63 -17.00 -12.52
N LEU A 483 -10.64 -16.19 -12.84
CA LEU A 483 -11.14 -16.07 -14.20
C LEU A 483 -10.18 -15.29 -15.09
N THR A 484 -9.68 -14.17 -14.58
CA THR A 484 -8.80 -13.27 -15.33
C THR A 484 -7.32 -13.49 -15.01
N GLY A 485 -7.00 -14.20 -13.92
CA GLY A 485 -5.64 -14.35 -13.41
C GLY A 485 -5.07 -13.06 -12.80
N LEU A 486 -5.91 -12.05 -12.58
CA LEU A 486 -5.49 -10.77 -12.02
C LEU A 486 -5.45 -10.82 -10.49
N GLN A 487 -4.52 -10.07 -9.91
CA GLN A 487 -4.42 -9.84 -8.47
C GLN A 487 -4.91 -8.43 -8.17
N TYR A 488 -6.04 -8.29 -7.49
CA TYR A 488 -6.56 -7.01 -7.00
C TYR A 488 -5.87 -6.58 -5.70
N GLY A 489 -6.05 -5.32 -5.32
CA GLY A 489 -5.39 -4.68 -4.18
C GLY A 489 -5.93 -5.03 -2.79
N ASN A 490 -6.80 -6.02 -2.66
CA ASN A 490 -7.48 -6.36 -1.41
C ASN A 490 -6.51 -6.68 -0.26
N ARG A 491 -5.54 -7.58 -0.52
CA ARG A 491 -4.54 -7.95 0.49
C ARG A 491 -3.77 -6.73 0.98
N ASP A 492 -3.25 -5.93 0.05
CA ASP A 492 -2.42 -4.78 0.36
C ASP A 492 -3.23 -3.70 1.08
N PHE A 493 -4.51 -3.54 0.73
CA PHE A 493 -5.42 -2.62 1.41
C PHE A 493 -5.63 -3.01 2.88
N ILE A 494 -6.00 -4.27 3.15
CA ILE A 494 -6.25 -4.75 4.52
C ILE A 494 -4.96 -4.73 5.34
N GLU A 495 -3.84 -5.18 4.78
CA GLU A 495 -2.53 -5.13 5.45
C GLU A 495 -2.16 -3.68 5.81
N ASN A 496 -2.27 -2.75 4.85
CA ASN A 496 -2.00 -1.34 5.09
C ASN A 496 -2.96 -0.72 6.11
N ALA A 497 -4.25 -1.08 6.08
CA ALA A 497 -5.25 -0.58 7.02
C ALA A 497 -4.90 -1.00 8.46
N VAL A 498 -4.57 -2.28 8.68
CA VAL A 498 -4.17 -2.78 10.01
C VAL A 498 -2.85 -2.17 10.46
N LEU A 499 -1.84 -2.09 9.57
CA LEU A 499 -0.56 -1.46 9.88
C LEU A 499 -0.72 0.01 10.24
N TYR A 500 -1.59 0.75 9.52
CA TYR A 500 -1.86 2.16 9.78
C TYR A 500 -2.59 2.38 11.11
N LEU A 501 -3.58 1.53 11.41
CA LEU A 501 -4.27 1.55 12.69
C LEU A 501 -3.29 1.26 13.85
N ALA A 502 -2.40 0.29 13.70
CA ALA A 502 -1.43 -0.08 14.73
C ALA A 502 -0.25 0.91 14.86
N ASP A 503 -0.09 1.82 13.89
CA ASP A 503 1.04 2.75 13.84
C ASP A 503 0.85 3.95 14.75
N ASP A 504 1.49 3.92 15.92
CA ASP A 504 1.53 5.04 16.87
C ASP A 504 2.73 5.99 16.61
N GLU A 505 3.73 5.56 15.82
CA GLU A 505 4.97 6.32 15.56
C GLU A 505 4.96 7.12 14.24
N GLY A 506 3.90 6.99 13.43
CA GLY A 506 3.77 7.65 12.12
C GLY A 506 4.61 7.00 11.02
N TRP A 507 4.96 5.72 11.17
CA TRP A 507 5.75 4.94 10.24
C TRP A 507 5.11 4.85 8.84
N MET A 508 3.81 4.64 8.78
CA MET A 508 3.08 4.53 7.51
C MET A 508 3.13 5.83 6.68
N GLN A 509 3.45 6.98 7.28
CA GLN A 509 3.66 8.23 6.56
C GLN A 509 4.82 8.16 5.55
N LEU A 510 5.73 7.20 5.69
CA LEU A 510 6.79 6.95 4.70
C LEU A 510 6.25 6.63 3.31
N LYS A 511 5.10 5.97 3.23
CA LYS A 511 4.42 5.72 1.95
C LYS A 511 3.93 7.00 1.27
N ASN A 512 3.77 8.10 2.00
CA ASN A 512 3.35 9.39 1.45
C ASN A 512 4.46 10.15 0.73
N LYS A 513 5.70 9.68 0.76
CA LYS A 513 6.81 10.34 0.08
C LYS A 513 6.54 10.37 -1.43
N THR A 514 6.21 11.57 -1.96
CA THR A 514 5.94 11.75 -3.38
C THR A 514 7.23 12.04 -4.12
N LEU A 515 7.62 11.16 -5.00
CA LEU A 515 8.62 11.50 -6.02
C LEU A 515 7.87 11.80 -7.33
N LYS A 516 7.68 13.07 -7.67
CA LYS A 516 7.21 13.44 -9.02
C LYS A 516 8.31 13.12 -10.02
N LEU A 517 8.29 11.92 -10.56
CA LEU A 517 9.15 11.58 -11.69
C LEU A 517 8.68 12.39 -12.90
N ARG A 518 9.43 13.44 -13.23
CA ARG A 518 9.22 14.18 -14.46
C ARG A 518 9.75 13.34 -15.62
N LEU A 519 8.96 12.37 -16.04
CA LEU A 519 9.25 11.60 -17.24
C LEU A 519 9.21 12.53 -18.44
N LEU A 520 10.22 12.44 -19.29
CA LEU A 520 10.20 13.10 -20.57
C LEU A 520 9.06 12.52 -21.42
N ASN A 521 8.17 13.37 -21.88
CA ASN A 521 7.12 12.95 -22.80
C ASN A 521 7.78 12.43 -24.08
N ARG A 522 7.75 11.11 -24.29
CA ARG A 522 8.42 10.43 -25.41
C ARG A 522 7.99 11.01 -26.76
N GLN A 523 6.73 11.38 -26.90
CA GLN A 523 6.19 11.96 -28.13
C GLN A 523 6.78 13.35 -28.39
N VAL A 524 6.82 14.22 -27.37
CA VAL A 524 7.44 15.56 -27.47
C VAL A 524 8.93 15.48 -27.73
N VAL A 525 9.63 14.50 -27.12
CA VAL A 525 11.06 14.27 -27.38
C VAL A 525 11.29 13.82 -28.81
N TYR A 526 10.45 12.95 -29.36
CA TYR A 526 10.56 12.49 -30.74
C TYR A 526 10.27 13.61 -31.73
N ASP A 527 9.13 14.32 -31.56
CA ASP A 527 8.67 15.37 -32.48
C ASP A 527 9.57 16.62 -32.46
N GLN A 528 10.19 16.93 -31.32
CA GLN A 528 11.02 18.13 -31.14
C GLN A 528 12.51 17.83 -30.94
N LYS A 529 12.96 16.65 -31.32
CA LYS A 529 14.35 16.19 -31.12
C LYS A 529 15.40 17.20 -31.62
N LEU A 530 15.24 17.65 -32.85
CA LEU A 530 16.17 18.60 -33.46
C LEU A 530 16.21 19.96 -32.74
N LYS A 531 15.05 20.46 -32.32
CA LYS A 531 14.95 21.72 -31.58
C LYS A 531 15.69 21.65 -30.24
N TRP A 532 15.47 20.59 -29.46
CA TRP A 532 16.14 20.45 -28.18
C TRP A 532 17.64 20.14 -28.30
N GLN A 533 18.06 19.43 -29.34
CA GLN A 533 19.48 19.27 -29.64
C GLN A 533 20.15 20.59 -29.96
N LEU A 534 19.55 21.42 -30.83
CA LEU A 534 20.05 22.76 -31.13
C LEU A 534 20.13 23.66 -29.89
N VAL A 535 19.09 23.68 -29.06
CA VAL A 535 19.09 24.48 -27.83
C VAL A 535 20.21 24.04 -26.89
N ASN A 536 20.36 22.74 -26.64
CA ASN A 536 21.38 22.22 -25.72
C ASN A 536 22.84 22.46 -26.21
N VAL A 537 23.06 22.55 -27.50
CA VAL A 537 24.42 22.80 -28.08
C VAL A 537 24.68 24.30 -28.25
N LEU A 538 23.72 25.05 -28.82
CA LEU A 538 23.91 26.47 -29.11
C LEU A 538 23.83 27.36 -27.89
N LEU A 539 22.93 27.09 -26.97
CA LEU A 539 22.72 27.95 -25.78
C LEU A 539 23.98 28.08 -24.91
N PRO A 540 24.70 27.02 -24.55
CA PRO A 540 25.96 27.12 -23.81
C PRO A 540 27.05 27.90 -24.59
N LEU A 541 27.14 27.72 -25.89
CA LEU A 541 28.10 28.44 -26.74
C LEU A 541 27.81 29.93 -26.80
N VAL A 542 26.52 30.31 -26.90
CA VAL A 542 26.08 31.72 -26.86
C VAL A 542 26.38 32.34 -25.50
N ILE A 543 26.12 31.65 -24.43
CA ILE A 543 26.43 32.12 -23.05
C ILE A 543 27.95 32.35 -22.90
N LEU A 544 28.78 31.41 -23.36
CA LEU A 544 30.23 31.55 -23.34
C LEU A 544 30.73 32.73 -24.19
N ALA A 545 30.16 32.93 -25.38
CA ALA A 545 30.49 34.05 -26.26
C ALA A 545 30.12 35.41 -25.59
N ILE A 546 28.93 35.50 -25.00
CA ILE A 546 28.50 36.69 -24.26
C ILE A 546 29.43 36.96 -23.06
N PHE A 547 29.76 35.92 -22.31
CA PHE A 547 30.68 36.03 -21.16
C PHE A 547 32.07 36.49 -21.61
N GLY A 548 32.61 35.90 -22.67
CA GLY A 548 33.89 36.31 -23.27
C GLY A 548 33.88 37.76 -23.74
N PHE A 549 32.80 38.19 -24.39
CA PHE A 549 32.63 39.57 -24.84
C PHE A 549 32.56 40.55 -23.67
N VAL A 550 31.73 40.28 -22.65
CA VAL A 550 31.64 41.10 -21.46
C VAL A 550 32.98 41.15 -20.71
N PHE A 551 33.64 40.00 -20.56
CA PHE A 551 34.97 39.98 -19.94
C PHE A 551 35.99 40.84 -20.70
N GLN A 552 35.97 40.78 -22.03
CA GLN A 552 36.86 41.59 -22.88
C GLN A 552 36.56 43.11 -22.75
N LEU A 553 35.28 43.48 -22.66
CA LEU A 553 34.88 44.88 -22.44
C LEU A 553 35.33 45.37 -21.05
N ILE A 554 35.16 44.59 -20.00
CA ILE A 554 35.59 44.92 -18.63
C ILE A 554 37.13 45.05 -18.61
N ARG A 555 37.85 44.12 -19.22
CA ARG A 555 39.31 44.15 -19.34
C ARG A 555 39.77 45.40 -20.07
N LYS A 556 39.17 45.74 -21.23
CA LYS A 556 39.46 46.92 -21.98
C LYS A 556 39.23 48.22 -21.17
N ARG A 557 38.11 48.31 -20.44
CA ARG A 557 37.84 49.47 -19.57
C ARG A 557 38.82 49.59 -18.41
N LYS A 558 39.29 48.48 -17.84
CA LYS A 558 40.20 48.46 -16.68
C LYS A 558 41.66 48.76 -17.04
N PHE A 559 42.09 48.40 -18.26
CA PHE A 559 43.51 48.48 -18.65
C PHE A 559 43.80 49.48 -19.80
N THR A 560 42.76 50.15 -20.36
CA THR A 560 42.94 51.22 -21.39
C THR A 560 42.51 52.60 -20.93
N ARG A 561 42.12 52.78 -19.63
CA ARG A 561 42.03 54.08 -18.99
C ARG A 561 43.34 54.35 -18.22
N SER A 562 44.35 54.82 -18.91
CA SER A 562 45.44 55.63 -18.37
C SER A 562 45.40 56.99 -19.02
#